data_9d7a9847ceec9e10187ad0841fb02f54
#
_entry.id   9d7a9847ceec9e10187ad0841fb02f54
#
_cell.length_a   1.000
_cell.length_b   1.000
_cell.length_c   1.000
_cell.angle_alpha   90.00
_cell.angle_beta   90.00
_cell.angle_gamma   90.00
#
_symmetry.space_group_name_H-M   'P 1'
#
loop_
_entity.id
_entity.type
_entity.pdbx_description
1 polymer ?
#
loop_
_entity_poly.entity_id
_entity_poly.type
_entity_poly.pdbx_seq_one_letter_code
_entity_poly.pdbx_strand_id
1 'polypeptide(L)'
;EWADKLDCAFISTGHYSRLEEKNGNIYIVAGDDDKKDQSYFLWRLGQDVLKRCLFPLGTYTKLQVRKYLREKGYQLKAEEGESMEVCFIKGDYRDFLREHSPEIDREIGPGWFVNSEGVKLGEHKGFPYYTIGQRKGLEIALGKPVYVLKINPQKNTVMLGDAEQLQTEYMLAE
;
A
#
# COMPACT_ATOMS: atom_id res chain seq x y z
N GLU A 1 -10.15 18.98 -9.91
CA GLU A 1 -10.20 18.91 -11.38
C GLU A 1 -11.47 18.19 -11.88
N TRP A 2 -11.69 16.87 -11.59
CA TRP A 2 -12.93 16.19 -12.00
C TRP A 2 -14.17 16.73 -11.30
N ALA A 3 -14.10 17.00 -10.00
CA ALA A 3 -15.19 17.60 -9.26
C ALA A 3 -15.60 18.98 -9.83
N ASP A 4 -14.63 19.76 -10.27
CA ASP A 4 -14.89 21.07 -10.88
C ASP A 4 -15.53 20.93 -12.27
N LYS A 5 -15.06 19.96 -13.08
CA LYS A 5 -15.68 19.65 -14.39
C LYS A 5 -17.12 19.16 -14.26
N LEU A 6 -17.45 18.50 -13.15
CA LEU A 6 -18.79 17.95 -12.87
C LEU A 6 -19.65 18.87 -11.99
N ASP A 7 -19.17 20.08 -11.70
CA ASP A 7 -19.82 21.06 -10.81
C ASP A 7 -20.20 20.48 -9.44
N CYS A 8 -19.29 19.67 -8.87
CA CYS A 8 -19.47 19.06 -7.55
C CYS A 8 -18.82 19.92 -6.47
N ALA A 9 -19.58 20.31 -5.44
CA ALA A 9 -19.08 21.06 -4.29
C ALA A 9 -18.12 20.23 -3.43
N PHE A 10 -18.37 18.92 -3.30
CA PHE A 10 -17.63 18.01 -2.44
C PHE A 10 -17.12 16.78 -3.18
N ILE A 11 -16.07 16.18 -2.60
CA ILE A 11 -15.47 14.90 -3.01
C ILE A 11 -15.63 13.93 -1.86
N SER A 12 -16.33 12.82 -2.06
CA SER A 12 -16.50 11.79 -1.05
C SER A 12 -15.73 10.54 -1.42
N THR A 13 -15.01 9.96 -0.45
CA THR A 13 -14.27 8.71 -0.64
C THR A 13 -14.45 7.79 0.55
N GLY A 14 -14.23 6.47 0.33
CA GLY A 14 -14.35 5.44 1.36
C GLY A 14 -13.11 5.26 2.25
N HIS A 15 -12.26 6.28 2.40
CA HIS A 15 -11.11 6.19 3.31
C HIS A 15 -11.55 6.17 4.77
N TYR A 16 -10.91 5.31 5.55
CA TYR A 16 -11.04 5.26 7.01
C TYR A 16 -10.13 6.34 7.62
N SER A 17 -10.59 7.57 7.59
CA SER A 17 -9.89 8.75 8.10
C SER A 17 -10.93 9.80 8.48
N ARG A 18 -10.58 10.74 9.34
CA ARG A 18 -11.44 11.87 9.73
C ARG A 18 -10.79 13.21 9.40
N LEU A 19 -11.61 14.22 9.36
CA LEU A 19 -11.16 15.60 9.26
C LEU A 19 -11.54 16.34 10.52
N GLU A 20 -10.60 17.13 11.05
CA GLU A 20 -10.82 18.04 12.17
C GLU A 20 -10.44 19.47 11.76
N GLU A 21 -11.32 20.42 12.06
CA GLU A 21 -11.03 21.82 11.87
C GLU A 21 -10.44 22.42 13.17
N LYS A 22 -9.30 23.10 13.04
CA LYS A 22 -8.66 23.82 14.15
C LYS A 22 -8.02 25.09 13.62
N ASN A 23 -8.38 26.22 14.23
CA ASN A 23 -7.86 27.55 13.88
C ASN A 23 -8.03 27.89 12.38
N GLY A 24 -9.16 27.50 11.78
CA GLY A 24 -9.47 27.74 10.36
C GLY A 24 -8.75 26.83 9.36
N ASN A 25 -7.95 25.86 9.83
CA ASN A 25 -7.32 24.86 9.02
C ASN A 25 -7.97 23.49 9.25
N ILE A 26 -7.98 22.67 8.21
CA ILE A 26 -8.48 21.30 8.25
C ILE A 26 -7.31 20.34 8.34
N TYR A 27 -7.38 19.42 9.29
CA TYR A 27 -6.37 18.40 9.55
C TYR A 27 -6.94 17.03 9.29
N ILE A 28 -6.11 16.15 8.71
CA ILE A 28 -6.40 14.72 8.60
C ILE A 28 -6.04 14.08 9.92
N VAL A 29 -6.98 13.34 10.50
CA VAL A 29 -6.77 12.57 11.72
C VAL A 29 -7.14 11.12 11.51
N ALA A 30 -6.60 10.22 12.34
CA ALA A 30 -6.85 8.79 12.26
C ALA A 30 -8.35 8.49 12.32
N GLY A 31 -8.77 7.46 11.58
CA GLY A 31 -10.11 6.90 11.68
C GLY A 31 -10.32 6.16 12.99
N ASP A 32 -11.58 5.87 13.33
CA ASP A 32 -11.94 5.15 14.56
C ASP A 32 -11.58 3.64 14.51
N ASP A 33 -11.24 3.11 13.36
CA ASP A 33 -10.72 1.75 13.19
C ASP A 33 -9.18 1.78 13.07
N ASP A 34 -8.47 1.61 14.18
CA ASP A 34 -7.01 1.61 14.23
C ASP A 34 -6.35 0.62 13.27
N LYS A 35 -7.05 -0.49 12.93
CA LYS A 35 -6.54 -1.52 12.01
C LYS A 35 -6.75 -1.16 10.55
N LYS A 36 -7.60 -0.17 10.27
CA LYS A 36 -7.99 0.25 8.93
C LYS A 36 -7.72 1.73 8.67
N ASP A 37 -7.06 2.41 9.59
CA ASP A 37 -6.69 3.81 9.40
C ASP A 37 -5.92 4.01 8.08
N GLN A 38 -6.36 5.00 7.32
CA GLN A 38 -5.81 5.35 6.01
C GLN A 38 -5.37 6.82 5.95
N SER A 39 -5.25 7.48 7.08
CA SER A 39 -4.84 8.88 7.17
C SER A 39 -3.49 9.13 6.50
N TYR A 40 -2.56 8.17 6.62
CA TYR A 40 -1.23 8.25 6.01
C TYR A 40 -1.27 8.43 4.48
N PHE A 41 -2.22 7.81 3.77
CA PHE A 41 -2.32 7.92 2.30
C PHE A 41 -2.76 9.31 1.84
N LEU A 42 -3.32 10.12 2.72
CA LEU A 42 -3.92 11.41 2.42
C LEU A 42 -2.98 12.60 2.71
N TRP A 43 -1.76 12.36 3.15
CA TRP A 43 -0.80 13.38 3.62
C TRP A 43 -0.48 14.50 2.62
N ARG A 44 -0.64 14.24 1.31
CA ARG A 44 -0.36 15.22 0.25
C ARG A 44 -1.53 16.15 -0.08
N LEU A 45 -2.69 16.01 0.58
CA LEU A 45 -3.85 16.85 0.30
C LEU A 45 -3.68 18.23 0.92
N GLY A 46 -3.74 19.26 0.09
CA GLY A 46 -3.71 20.65 0.53
C GLY A 46 -5.03 21.14 1.12
N GLN A 47 -5.03 22.29 1.78
CA GLN A 47 -6.19 22.87 2.48
C GLN A 47 -7.39 23.13 1.55
N ASP A 48 -7.14 23.54 0.33
CA ASP A 48 -8.15 23.77 -0.72
C ASP A 48 -8.91 22.49 -1.08
N VAL A 49 -8.21 21.34 -1.11
CA VAL A 49 -8.80 20.05 -1.36
C VAL A 49 -9.51 19.52 -0.11
N LEU A 50 -8.86 19.60 1.08
CA LEU A 50 -9.41 19.10 2.33
C LEU A 50 -10.76 19.74 2.69
N LYS A 51 -10.94 21.01 2.40
CA LYS A 51 -12.22 21.74 2.61
C LYS A 51 -13.38 21.16 1.82
N ARG A 52 -13.10 20.38 0.79
CA ARG A 52 -14.09 19.74 -0.08
C ARG A 52 -14.16 18.24 0.10
N CYS A 53 -13.30 17.64 0.94
CA CYS A 53 -13.28 16.21 1.19
C CYS A 53 -14.32 15.77 2.23
N LEU A 54 -14.93 14.61 1.99
CA LEU A 54 -15.79 13.90 2.92
C LEU A 54 -15.30 12.46 3.06
N PHE A 55 -15.07 12.01 4.28
CA PHE A 55 -14.68 10.65 4.62
C PHE A 55 -15.75 9.97 5.49
N PRO A 56 -16.87 9.51 4.89
CA PRO A 56 -18.01 8.99 5.66
C PRO A 56 -17.69 7.76 6.51
N LEU A 57 -16.63 7.03 6.18
CA LEU A 57 -16.23 5.82 6.92
C LEU A 57 -15.28 6.11 8.10
N GLY A 58 -14.86 7.34 8.29
CA GLY A 58 -13.87 7.71 9.31
C GLY A 58 -14.31 7.41 10.75
N THR A 59 -15.62 7.39 11.03
CA THR A 59 -16.20 7.10 12.35
C THR A 59 -16.77 5.70 12.46
N TYR A 60 -16.46 4.82 11.52
CA TYR A 60 -16.95 3.44 11.51
C TYR A 60 -15.81 2.44 11.53
N THR A 61 -16.00 1.33 12.23
CA THR A 61 -15.14 0.16 12.04
C THR A 61 -15.55 -0.63 10.80
N LYS A 62 -14.63 -1.39 10.23
CA LYS A 62 -14.91 -2.29 9.10
C LYS A 62 -16.04 -3.28 9.40
N LEU A 63 -16.14 -3.73 10.64
CA LEU A 63 -17.22 -4.62 11.08
C LEU A 63 -18.60 -3.93 11.05
N GLN A 64 -18.67 -2.68 11.49
CA GLN A 64 -19.91 -1.88 11.41
C GLN A 64 -20.33 -1.64 9.97
N VAL A 65 -19.40 -1.31 9.08
CA VAL A 65 -19.68 -1.15 7.66
C VAL A 65 -20.20 -2.45 7.04
N ARG A 66 -19.58 -3.61 7.32
CA ARG A 66 -20.06 -4.90 6.84
C ARG A 66 -21.45 -5.25 7.36
N LYS A 67 -21.73 -4.95 8.62
CA LYS A 67 -23.06 -5.13 9.22
C LYS A 67 -24.10 -4.27 8.47
N TYR A 68 -23.83 -2.99 8.30
CA TYR A 68 -24.69 -2.05 7.57
C TYR A 68 -24.99 -2.53 6.13
N LEU A 69 -23.96 -3.01 5.40
CA LEU A 69 -24.15 -3.54 4.05
C LEU A 69 -25.10 -4.76 4.02
N ARG A 70 -24.97 -5.68 4.98
CA ARG A 70 -25.89 -6.83 5.11
C ARG A 70 -27.34 -6.37 5.36
N GLU A 71 -27.52 -5.43 6.27
CA GLU A 71 -28.85 -4.87 6.61
C GLU A 71 -29.49 -4.17 5.41
N LYS A 72 -28.68 -3.63 4.49
CA LYS A 72 -29.13 -3.00 3.25
C LYS A 72 -29.26 -3.97 2.07
N GLY A 73 -29.04 -5.27 2.27
CA GLY A 73 -29.16 -6.29 1.21
C GLY A 73 -27.93 -6.45 0.31
N TYR A 74 -26.80 -5.79 0.62
CA TYR A 74 -25.54 -5.90 -0.14
C TYR A 74 -24.65 -7.04 0.37
N GLN A 75 -25.19 -8.26 0.42
CA GLN A 75 -24.54 -9.42 1.02
C GLN A 75 -23.15 -9.71 0.39
N LEU A 76 -23.09 -9.79 -0.93
CA LEU A 76 -21.83 -10.08 -1.64
C LEU A 76 -20.74 -9.05 -1.31
N LYS A 77 -21.10 -7.77 -1.24
CA LYS A 77 -20.15 -6.70 -0.90
C LYS A 77 -19.70 -6.75 0.56
N ALA A 78 -20.59 -7.15 1.45
CA ALA A 78 -20.28 -7.34 2.87
C ALA A 78 -19.30 -8.50 3.13
N GLU A 79 -19.32 -9.51 2.27
CA GLU A 79 -18.49 -10.73 2.37
C GLU A 79 -17.23 -10.66 1.50
N GLU A 80 -17.11 -9.65 0.64
CA GLU A 80 -15.94 -9.43 -0.19
C GLU A 80 -14.67 -9.39 0.65
N GLY A 81 -13.67 -10.16 0.24
CA GLY A 81 -12.35 -10.21 0.87
C GLY A 81 -11.67 -8.84 0.86
N GLU A 82 -10.67 -8.68 1.69
CA GLU A 82 -9.84 -7.47 1.66
C GLU A 82 -8.86 -7.55 0.49
N SER A 83 -8.80 -6.48 -0.31
CA SER A 83 -7.70 -6.33 -1.25
C SER A 83 -6.43 -6.12 -0.44
N MET A 84 -5.52 -7.10 -0.50
CA MET A 84 -4.20 -7.03 0.15
C MET A 84 -3.20 -6.19 -0.66
N GLU A 85 -3.59 -5.79 -1.85
CA GLU A 85 -2.79 -5.05 -2.82
C GLU A 85 -3.48 -3.75 -3.26
N VAL A 86 -2.90 -3.07 -4.23
CA VAL A 86 -3.43 -1.81 -4.75
C VAL A 86 -4.83 -2.02 -5.33
N CYS A 87 -5.79 -1.20 -4.95
CA CYS A 87 -7.24 -1.40 -5.17
C CYS A 87 -7.68 -1.51 -6.64
N PHE A 88 -6.85 -1.11 -7.60
CA PHE A 88 -7.12 -1.23 -9.03
C PHE A 88 -6.43 -2.42 -9.71
N ILE A 89 -5.59 -3.18 -8.98
CA ILE A 89 -4.94 -4.39 -9.49
C ILE A 89 -5.77 -5.60 -9.08
N LYS A 90 -6.26 -6.35 -10.07
CA LYS A 90 -6.93 -7.63 -9.85
C LYS A 90 -5.90 -8.75 -9.97
N GLY A 91 -5.59 -9.41 -8.84
CA GLY A 91 -4.62 -10.50 -8.83
C GLY A 91 -3.21 -10.07 -8.42
N ASP A 92 -2.19 -10.74 -8.93
CA ASP A 92 -0.80 -10.46 -8.61
C ASP A 92 -0.32 -9.18 -9.33
N TYR A 93 0.24 -8.21 -8.59
CA TYR A 93 0.78 -6.98 -9.17
C TYR A 93 1.90 -7.24 -10.19
N ARG A 94 2.54 -8.40 -10.13
CA ARG A 94 3.58 -8.80 -11.09
C ARG A 94 3.03 -9.02 -12.48
N ASP A 95 1.81 -9.55 -12.58
CA ASP A 95 1.12 -9.72 -13.87
C ASP A 95 0.73 -8.35 -14.43
N PHE A 96 0.26 -7.44 -13.57
CA PHE A 96 0.00 -6.06 -13.94
C PHE A 96 1.28 -5.36 -14.46
N LEU A 97 2.43 -5.55 -13.80
CA LEU A 97 3.70 -4.99 -14.25
C LEU A 97 4.08 -5.52 -15.64
N ARG A 98 3.96 -6.81 -15.89
CA ARG A 98 4.26 -7.40 -17.20
C ARG A 98 3.33 -6.89 -18.31
N GLU A 99 2.06 -6.71 -18.00
CA GLU A 99 1.07 -6.20 -18.95
C GLU A 99 1.36 -4.75 -19.35
N HIS A 100 1.77 -3.90 -18.39
CA HIS A 100 1.99 -2.47 -18.60
C HIS A 100 3.42 -2.09 -18.96
N SER A 101 4.37 -3.00 -18.75
CA SER A 101 5.78 -2.84 -19.08
C SER A 101 6.36 -4.17 -19.57
N PRO A 102 5.95 -4.64 -20.77
CA PRO A 102 6.34 -5.97 -21.30
C PRO A 102 7.86 -6.12 -21.47
N GLU A 103 8.57 -4.99 -21.57
CA GLU A 103 10.03 -4.94 -21.70
C GLU A 103 10.78 -5.21 -20.38
N ILE A 104 10.09 -5.18 -19.24
CA ILE A 104 10.74 -5.26 -17.90
C ILE A 104 11.57 -6.52 -17.74
N ASP A 105 11.03 -7.66 -18.15
CA ASP A 105 11.72 -8.96 -18.06
C ASP A 105 12.93 -9.04 -19.02
N ARG A 106 12.87 -8.37 -20.17
CA ARG A 106 13.95 -8.33 -21.16
C ARG A 106 15.06 -7.38 -20.79
N GLU A 107 14.71 -6.20 -20.24
CA GLU A 107 15.68 -5.14 -19.91
C GLU A 107 16.37 -5.38 -18.57
N ILE A 108 15.66 -5.93 -17.59
CA ILE A 108 16.18 -6.14 -16.24
C ILE A 108 16.62 -7.60 -16.06
N GLY A 109 15.77 -8.55 -16.45
CA GLY A 109 16.03 -9.97 -16.32
C GLY A 109 16.25 -10.46 -14.89
N PRO A 110 16.70 -11.74 -14.73
CA PRO A 110 17.00 -12.32 -13.43
C PRO A 110 18.12 -11.60 -12.70
N GLY A 111 18.06 -11.60 -11.38
CA GLY A 111 19.06 -11.04 -10.50
C GLY A 111 19.34 -11.95 -9.30
N TRP A 112 20.02 -11.42 -8.28
CA TRP A 112 20.47 -12.22 -7.13
C TRP A 112 19.87 -11.75 -5.83
N PHE A 113 19.30 -12.69 -5.07
CA PHE A 113 19.15 -12.51 -3.63
C PHE A 113 20.54 -12.57 -2.98
N VAL A 114 20.79 -11.64 -2.08
CA VAL A 114 22.07 -11.56 -1.34
C VAL A 114 21.79 -11.37 0.15
N ASN A 115 22.74 -11.76 1.00
CA ASN A 115 22.74 -11.40 2.41
C ASN A 115 23.39 -10.03 2.66
N SER A 116 23.50 -9.60 3.92
CA SER A 116 24.14 -8.34 4.33
C SER A 116 25.64 -8.24 3.95
N GLU A 117 26.30 -9.38 3.78
CA GLU A 117 27.71 -9.47 3.37
C GLU A 117 27.89 -9.50 1.84
N GLY A 118 26.78 -9.49 1.08
CA GLY A 118 26.79 -9.58 -0.37
C GLY A 118 26.92 -11.01 -0.92
N VAL A 119 26.83 -12.04 -0.08
CA VAL A 119 26.86 -13.44 -0.51
C VAL A 119 25.56 -13.77 -1.23
N LYS A 120 25.66 -14.40 -2.39
CA LYS A 120 24.52 -14.85 -3.17
C LYS A 120 23.79 -15.99 -2.49
N LEU A 121 22.47 -15.85 -2.33
CA LEU A 121 21.57 -16.81 -1.70
C LEU A 121 20.75 -17.60 -2.71
N GLY A 122 20.48 -17.02 -3.88
CA GLY A 122 19.68 -17.60 -4.96
C GLY A 122 19.32 -16.57 -6.01
N GLU A 123 18.75 -17.01 -7.13
CA GLU A 123 18.27 -16.13 -8.19
C GLU A 123 16.86 -15.59 -7.89
N HIS A 124 16.56 -14.42 -8.45
CA HIS A 124 15.22 -13.85 -8.49
C HIS A 124 14.85 -13.35 -9.89
N LYS A 125 13.56 -13.12 -10.13
CA LYS A 125 13.00 -12.79 -11.47
C LYS A 125 13.29 -11.34 -11.94
N GLY A 126 13.92 -10.52 -11.11
CA GLY A 126 14.19 -9.11 -11.37
C GLY A 126 13.77 -8.26 -10.19
N PHE A 127 14.55 -7.23 -9.83
CA PHE A 127 14.31 -6.41 -8.64
C PHE A 127 12.92 -5.71 -8.60
N PRO A 128 12.25 -5.36 -9.72
CA PRO A 128 10.95 -4.70 -9.68
C PRO A 128 9.83 -5.55 -9.08
N TYR A 129 10.03 -6.86 -9.01
CA TYR A 129 9.06 -7.79 -8.45
C TYR A 129 9.13 -7.94 -6.94
N TYR A 130 9.90 -7.08 -6.26
CA TYR A 130 10.11 -7.15 -4.81
C TYR A 130 9.92 -5.80 -4.15
N THR A 131 9.49 -5.84 -2.88
CA THR A 131 9.24 -4.64 -2.07
C THR A 131 9.94 -4.80 -0.72
N ILE A 132 10.51 -3.73 -0.18
CA ILE A 132 11.12 -3.73 1.17
C ILE A 132 10.06 -4.17 2.20
N GLY A 133 10.43 -5.06 3.10
CA GLY A 133 9.55 -5.70 4.08
C GLY A 133 8.80 -6.93 3.57
N GLN A 134 8.88 -7.25 2.29
CA GLN A 134 8.23 -8.43 1.73
C GLN A 134 8.80 -9.71 2.33
N ARG A 135 7.91 -10.63 2.78
CA ARG A 135 8.23 -11.97 3.29
C ARG A 135 7.73 -13.07 2.38
N LYS A 136 6.52 -12.92 1.83
CA LYS A 136 5.87 -13.94 1.00
C LYS A 136 6.25 -13.78 -0.46
N GLY A 137 6.20 -14.89 -1.23
CA GLY A 137 6.44 -14.88 -2.67
C GLY A 137 7.89 -14.61 -3.08
N LEU A 138 8.87 -14.85 -2.18
CA LEU A 138 10.29 -14.74 -2.52
C LEU A 138 10.80 -15.95 -3.32
N GLU A 139 10.07 -17.05 -3.27
CA GLU A 139 10.40 -18.31 -3.99
C GLU A 139 11.82 -18.84 -3.66
N ILE A 140 12.32 -18.58 -2.45
CA ILE A 140 13.60 -19.06 -1.93
C ILE A 140 13.39 -19.75 -0.58
N ALA A 141 14.08 -20.87 -0.37
CA ALA A 141 14.02 -21.64 0.87
C ALA A 141 15.36 -21.52 1.62
N LEU A 142 15.37 -20.76 2.71
CA LEU A 142 16.56 -20.55 3.54
C LEU A 142 16.44 -21.17 4.94
N GLY A 143 15.45 -22.07 5.14
CA GLY A 143 15.23 -22.75 6.43
C GLY A 143 14.65 -21.86 7.54
N LYS A 144 14.53 -20.55 7.32
CA LYS A 144 13.94 -19.58 8.26
C LYS A 144 13.16 -18.50 7.49
N PRO A 145 12.22 -17.81 8.14
CA PRO A 145 11.59 -16.64 7.54
C PRO A 145 12.61 -15.54 7.27
N VAL A 146 12.56 -14.97 6.05
CA VAL A 146 13.41 -13.83 5.67
C VAL A 146 12.57 -12.73 5.04
N TYR A 147 13.10 -11.52 5.06
CA TYR A 147 12.45 -10.31 4.59
C TYR A 147 13.35 -9.57 3.60
N VAL A 148 12.76 -8.88 2.65
CA VAL A 148 13.49 -7.95 1.77
C VAL A 148 13.91 -6.73 2.61
N LEU A 149 15.21 -6.55 2.78
CA LEU A 149 15.77 -5.44 3.55
C LEU A 149 16.12 -4.25 2.66
N LYS A 150 16.64 -4.52 1.47
CA LYS A 150 17.12 -3.50 0.55
C LYS A 150 17.05 -4.00 -0.89
N ILE A 151 16.77 -3.07 -1.81
CA ILE A 151 16.78 -3.31 -3.26
C ILE A 151 17.86 -2.42 -3.87
N ASN A 152 18.70 -3.00 -4.72
CA ASN A 152 19.70 -2.26 -5.50
C ASN A 152 19.40 -2.45 -7.00
N PRO A 153 18.77 -1.47 -7.65
CA PRO A 153 18.43 -1.53 -9.07
C PRO A 153 19.66 -1.64 -9.98
N GLN A 154 20.73 -0.92 -9.66
CA GLN A 154 21.93 -0.88 -10.49
C GLN A 154 22.67 -2.21 -10.57
N LYS A 155 22.62 -3.00 -9.48
CA LYS A 155 23.23 -4.33 -9.41
C LYS A 155 22.23 -5.47 -9.64
N ASN A 156 20.95 -5.13 -9.83
CA ASN A 156 19.85 -6.09 -9.86
C ASN A 156 19.93 -7.10 -8.70
N THR A 157 20.08 -6.58 -7.47
CA THR A 157 20.16 -7.41 -6.27
C THR A 157 19.10 -7.03 -5.26
N VAL A 158 18.56 -8.04 -4.57
CA VAL A 158 17.60 -7.93 -3.48
C VAL A 158 18.23 -8.52 -2.22
N MET A 159 18.46 -7.69 -1.22
CA MET A 159 19.05 -8.11 0.05
C MET A 159 17.97 -8.70 0.96
N LEU A 160 18.24 -9.90 1.47
CA LEU A 160 17.38 -10.59 2.42
C LEU A 160 18.02 -10.64 3.81
N GLY A 161 17.19 -10.58 4.84
CA GLY A 161 17.62 -10.74 6.24
C GLY A 161 16.46 -10.97 7.20
N ASP A 162 16.75 -10.86 8.49
CA ASP A 162 15.80 -11.12 9.57
C ASP A 162 14.89 -9.89 9.82
N ALA A 163 13.76 -10.10 10.49
CA ALA A 163 12.77 -9.04 10.75
C ALA A 163 13.35 -7.87 11.57
N GLU A 164 14.25 -8.16 12.50
CA GLU A 164 14.90 -7.16 13.34
C GLU A 164 15.72 -6.15 12.53
N GLN A 165 16.26 -6.56 11.39
CA GLN A 165 17.03 -5.70 10.49
C GLN A 165 16.18 -4.72 9.68
N LEU A 166 14.84 -4.85 9.69
CA LEU A 166 13.91 -3.89 9.11
C LEU A 166 13.63 -2.70 10.05
N GLN A 167 13.95 -2.83 11.32
CA GLN A 167 13.71 -1.76 12.29
C GLN A 167 14.68 -0.61 12.05
N THR A 168 14.13 0.60 11.97
CA THR A 168 14.88 1.86 11.90
C THR A 168 14.47 2.72 13.09
N GLU A 169 15.46 3.31 13.78
CA GLU A 169 15.19 4.17 14.93
C GLU A 169 14.68 5.57 14.52
N TYR A 170 14.90 5.94 13.27
CA TYR A 170 14.49 7.25 12.75
C TYR A 170 14.17 7.20 11.25
N MET A 171 13.34 8.14 10.81
CA MET A 171 13.00 8.37 9.41
C MET A 171 13.27 9.86 9.10
N LEU A 172 13.96 10.11 7.99
CA LEU A 172 14.11 11.45 7.43
C LEU A 172 13.01 11.67 6.40
N ALA A 173 12.32 12.80 6.49
CA ALA A 173 11.34 13.26 5.50
C ALA A 173 11.74 14.66 5.02
N GLU A 174 11.80 14.85 3.70
CA GLU A 174 12.06 16.12 3.03
C GLU A 174 10.78 16.70 2.42
#